data_a165f5a516871abef668c5c4b620cb91
#
_entry.id   a165f5a516871abef668c5c4b620cb91
#
_cell.length_a   1.000
_cell.length_b   1.000
_cell.length_c   1.000
_cell.angle_alpha   90.00
_cell.angle_beta   90.00
_cell.angle_gamma   90.00
#
_symmetry.space_group_name_H-M   'P 1'
#
loop_
_entity.id
_entity.type
_entity.pdbx_description
1 polymer ?
#
loop_
_entity_poly.entity_id
_entity_poly.type
_entity_poly.pdbx_seq_one_letter_code
_entity_poly.pdbx_strand_id
1 'polypeptide(L)'
;MKQTIILLYGGRSAEREVSVLSAESVMRAVNYDRFTVKTFFISQSGDFIKTQEFSQTPGQEDRLMTNETIDWDKKVAPSAIYEEGAVVFPVLHGPMGEDGSVQGFLEVLKMPYVGCNILSSSLAMDKITTKRVLESAGIAQVPYVAIVEGDDVTAKIAEVEEELTYPVFTKPSNMGSSVGISKSENQEELRQALELAFRYDSRVLVEQGVNAREIEVGLLGNYDVKSTLPGEVVKDVAFYDYDAKYIDNKITMDIPAKISDDVVAIMRQNAETAFRAIGGLGLSRCDFFYTDKGEIFLNELNTMPGFTQWSMYPLLWDNMGISYPELIERLVDLAKESFDKREAHLL
;
A
#
# COMPACT_ATOMS: atom_id res chain seq x y z
N MET A 1 -24.05 22.09 3.81
CA MET A 1 -23.99 21.19 2.65
C MET A 1 -23.11 20.01 3.03
N LYS A 2 -23.42 18.79 2.57
CA LYS A 2 -22.54 17.63 2.75
C LYS A 2 -21.28 17.85 1.93
N GLN A 3 -20.14 17.34 2.40
CA GLN A 3 -18.89 17.36 1.65
C GLN A 3 -18.87 16.22 0.62
N THR A 4 -18.34 16.47 -0.57
CA THR A 4 -18.19 15.43 -1.60
C THR A 4 -16.90 14.66 -1.37
N ILE A 5 -16.99 13.32 -1.35
CA ILE A 5 -15.88 12.39 -1.51
C ILE A 5 -15.89 11.91 -2.96
N ILE A 6 -14.77 12.07 -3.66
CA ILE A 6 -14.56 11.46 -4.97
C ILE A 6 -13.80 10.16 -4.77
N LEU A 7 -14.50 9.05 -4.90
CA LEU A 7 -13.94 7.72 -4.77
C LEU A 7 -13.36 7.31 -6.12
N LEU A 8 -12.03 7.25 -6.19
CA LEU A 8 -11.28 6.89 -7.40
C LEU A 8 -10.77 5.46 -7.24
N TYR A 9 -11.10 4.56 -8.17
CA TYR A 9 -10.85 3.14 -8.04
C TYR A 9 -10.62 2.43 -9.37
N GLY A 10 -10.23 1.15 -9.34
CA GLY A 10 -9.80 0.37 -10.49
C GLY A 10 -8.31 0.48 -10.73
N GLY A 11 -7.90 1.01 -11.89
CA GLY A 11 -6.50 1.28 -12.20
C GLY A 11 -5.87 0.26 -13.16
N ARG A 12 -4.61 0.53 -13.49
CA ARG A 12 -3.85 -0.23 -14.48
C ARG A 12 -3.06 -1.40 -13.88
N SER A 13 -2.94 -1.44 -12.55
CA SER A 13 -2.15 -2.45 -11.83
C SER A 13 -2.82 -3.83 -11.86
N ALA A 14 -2.06 -4.86 -11.49
CA ALA A 14 -2.59 -6.19 -11.27
C ALA A 14 -3.60 -6.25 -10.10
N GLU A 15 -3.54 -5.26 -9.20
CA GLU A 15 -4.37 -5.19 -7.97
C GLU A 15 -5.72 -4.45 -8.17
N ARG A 16 -6.11 -4.16 -9.43
CA ARG A 16 -7.34 -3.40 -9.74
C ARG A 16 -8.63 -4.03 -9.20
N GLU A 17 -8.69 -5.35 -9.09
CA GLU A 17 -9.86 -6.06 -8.54
C GLU A 17 -9.98 -5.83 -7.03
N VAL A 18 -8.85 -5.83 -6.33
CA VAL A 18 -8.80 -5.47 -4.91
C VAL A 18 -9.22 -4.02 -4.70
N SER A 19 -8.84 -3.13 -5.63
CA SER A 19 -9.29 -1.74 -5.63
C SER A 19 -10.80 -1.61 -5.74
N VAL A 20 -11.45 -2.39 -6.60
CA VAL A 20 -12.93 -2.41 -6.72
C VAL A 20 -13.58 -2.86 -5.40
N LEU A 21 -13.09 -3.96 -4.81
CA LEU A 21 -13.61 -4.47 -3.52
C LEU A 21 -13.40 -3.47 -2.38
N SER A 22 -12.24 -2.82 -2.32
CA SER A 22 -11.95 -1.78 -1.34
C SER A 22 -12.88 -0.58 -1.51
N ALA A 23 -13.09 -0.14 -2.76
CA ALA A 23 -14.00 0.96 -3.06
C ALA A 23 -15.46 0.64 -2.71
N GLU A 24 -15.95 -0.58 -3.00
CA GLU A 24 -17.28 -1.02 -2.56
C GLU A 24 -17.41 -1.01 -1.04
N SER A 25 -16.37 -1.42 -0.31
CA SER A 25 -16.35 -1.40 1.15
C SER A 25 -16.42 0.04 1.67
N VAL A 26 -15.60 0.95 1.13
CA VAL A 26 -15.63 2.38 1.48
C VAL A 26 -17.00 2.99 1.18
N MET A 27 -17.52 2.80 -0.03
CA MET A 27 -18.82 3.30 -0.47
C MET A 27 -19.96 2.93 0.50
N ARG A 28 -19.93 1.70 1.04
CA ARG A 28 -20.96 1.22 1.97
C ARG A 28 -20.80 1.75 3.40
N ALA A 29 -19.57 2.12 3.78
CA ALA A 29 -19.23 2.53 5.14
C ALA A 29 -19.18 4.04 5.36
N VAL A 30 -19.16 4.83 4.30
CA VAL A 30 -19.18 6.31 4.40
C VAL A 30 -20.37 6.78 5.21
N ASN A 31 -20.14 7.76 6.10
CA ASN A 31 -21.20 8.45 6.82
C ASN A 31 -21.93 9.43 5.90
N TYR A 32 -23.06 9.00 5.35
CA TYR A 32 -23.87 9.80 4.43
C TYR A 32 -24.61 10.98 5.08
N ASP A 33 -24.56 11.14 6.39
CA ASP A 33 -25.02 12.37 7.03
C ASP A 33 -24.02 13.52 6.84
N ARG A 34 -22.73 13.20 6.74
CA ARG A 34 -21.63 14.17 6.50
C ARG A 34 -21.26 14.30 5.02
N PHE A 35 -21.32 13.21 4.25
CA PHE A 35 -20.75 13.11 2.91
C PHE A 35 -21.75 12.74 1.82
N THR A 36 -21.40 13.09 0.59
CA THR A 36 -21.87 12.46 -0.65
C THR A 36 -20.68 11.78 -1.34
N VAL A 37 -20.92 10.71 -2.09
CA VAL A 37 -19.86 9.97 -2.79
C VAL A 37 -20.11 10.03 -4.28
N LYS A 38 -19.11 10.49 -5.05
CA LYS A 38 -19.05 10.37 -6.51
C LYS A 38 -17.97 9.39 -6.88
N THR A 39 -18.29 8.45 -7.74
CA THR A 39 -17.37 7.37 -8.08
C THR A 39 -16.80 7.53 -9.48
N PHE A 40 -15.48 7.33 -9.62
CA PHE A 40 -14.79 7.32 -10.89
C PHE A 40 -13.97 6.02 -11.00
N PHE A 41 -14.23 5.27 -12.05
CA PHE A 41 -13.50 4.07 -12.37
C PHE A 41 -12.37 4.38 -13.34
N ILE A 42 -11.17 3.87 -13.06
CA ILE A 42 -10.05 3.87 -13.98
C ILE A 42 -9.95 2.48 -14.59
N SER A 43 -10.12 2.39 -15.92
CA SER A 43 -10.01 1.12 -16.64
C SER A 43 -8.57 0.60 -16.68
N GLN A 44 -8.38 -0.65 -17.09
CA GLN A 44 -7.06 -1.24 -17.30
C GLN A 44 -6.23 -0.49 -18.36
N SER A 45 -6.88 0.16 -19.33
CA SER A 45 -6.22 1.02 -20.33
C SER A 45 -5.87 2.42 -19.78
N GLY A 46 -6.35 2.79 -18.60
CA GLY A 46 -6.13 4.10 -17.99
C GLY A 46 -7.20 5.14 -18.30
N ASP A 47 -8.34 4.73 -18.86
CA ASP A 47 -9.45 5.61 -19.17
C ASP A 47 -10.27 5.90 -17.90
N PHE A 48 -10.69 7.16 -17.74
CA PHE A 48 -11.53 7.60 -16.63
C PHE A 48 -13.01 7.52 -17.01
N ILE A 49 -13.79 6.83 -16.21
CA ILE A 49 -15.23 6.63 -16.40
C ILE A 49 -15.96 7.20 -15.19
N LYS A 50 -16.81 8.21 -15.40
CA LYS A 50 -17.68 8.73 -14.31
C LYS A 50 -18.84 7.76 -14.13
N THR A 51 -18.95 7.15 -12.93
CA THR A 51 -19.89 6.04 -12.75
C THR A 51 -21.16 6.45 -12.02
N GLN A 52 -21.13 6.58 -10.71
CA GLN A 52 -22.32 6.74 -9.87
C GLN A 52 -22.15 7.89 -8.88
N GLU A 53 -23.28 8.31 -8.30
CA GLU A 53 -23.31 9.29 -7.21
C GLU A 53 -24.27 8.78 -6.13
N PHE A 54 -23.81 8.81 -4.89
CA PHE A 54 -24.57 8.36 -3.73
C PHE A 54 -24.71 9.50 -2.70
N SER A 55 -25.94 9.74 -2.27
CA SER A 55 -26.27 10.71 -1.20
C SER A 55 -26.83 10.04 0.05
N GLN A 56 -26.96 8.71 0.02
CA GLN A 56 -27.39 7.82 1.09
C GLN A 56 -26.68 6.46 0.95
N THR A 57 -26.71 5.65 2.00
CA THR A 57 -26.07 4.33 1.98
C THR A 57 -26.60 3.47 0.82
N PRO A 58 -25.74 2.97 -0.05
CA PRO A 58 -26.12 2.09 -1.17
C PRO A 58 -26.77 0.78 -0.68
N GLY A 59 -27.69 0.24 -1.50
CA GLY A 59 -28.27 -1.09 -1.28
C GLY A 59 -27.25 -2.22 -1.46
N GLN A 60 -27.62 -3.43 -1.06
CA GLN A 60 -26.73 -4.59 -1.23
C GLN A 60 -26.53 -4.97 -2.70
N GLU A 61 -27.50 -4.65 -3.56
CA GLU A 61 -27.47 -4.86 -5.01
C GLU A 61 -26.63 -3.85 -5.76
N ASP A 62 -26.35 -2.68 -5.18
CA ASP A 62 -25.51 -1.67 -5.80
C ASP A 62 -24.06 -2.19 -5.93
N ARG A 63 -23.59 -2.28 -7.17
CA ARG A 63 -22.22 -2.69 -7.51
C ARG A 63 -21.49 -1.57 -8.21
N LEU A 64 -20.20 -1.49 -7.96
CA LEU A 64 -19.32 -0.61 -8.70
C LEU A 64 -18.97 -1.22 -10.06
N MET A 65 -18.61 -0.35 -10.99
CA MET A 65 -18.18 -0.74 -12.34
C MET A 65 -16.87 -1.52 -12.28
N THR A 66 -16.74 -2.51 -13.15
CA THR A 66 -15.52 -3.31 -13.36
C THR A 66 -15.12 -3.25 -14.82
N ASN A 67 -13.98 -3.85 -15.21
CA ASN A 67 -13.57 -3.90 -16.61
C ASN A 67 -14.57 -4.64 -17.52
N GLU A 68 -15.33 -5.60 -16.97
CA GLU A 68 -16.36 -6.35 -17.71
C GLU A 68 -17.66 -5.57 -17.90
N THR A 69 -17.88 -4.54 -17.08
CA THR A 69 -19.14 -3.78 -17.06
C THR A 69 -18.99 -2.33 -17.50
N ILE A 70 -17.88 -1.96 -18.16
CA ILE A 70 -17.59 -0.58 -18.57
C ILE A 70 -18.70 -0.05 -19.49
N ASP A 71 -19.26 1.09 -19.10
CA ASP A 71 -20.11 1.94 -19.92
C ASP A 71 -19.24 3.04 -20.57
N TRP A 72 -18.81 2.82 -21.79
CA TRP A 72 -17.89 3.70 -22.51
C TRP A 72 -18.50 5.07 -22.85
N ASP A 73 -19.83 5.20 -22.84
CA ASP A 73 -20.51 6.49 -23.05
C ASP A 73 -20.28 7.45 -21.85
N LYS A 74 -19.87 6.90 -20.70
CA LYS A 74 -19.51 7.67 -19.50
C LYS A 74 -18.02 8.00 -19.41
N LYS A 75 -17.24 7.71 -20.44
CA LYS A 75 -15.82 8.09 -20.49
C LYS A 75 -15.67 9.61 -20.45
N VAL A 76 -14.76 10.07 -19.60
CA VAL A 76 -14.49 11.50 -19.37
C VAL A 76 -12.99 11.80 -19.46
N ALA A 77 -12.63 13.07 -19.59
CA ALA A 77 -11.25 13.49 -19.40
C ALA A 77 -10.83 13.27 -17.93
N PRO A 78 -9.57 12.89 -17.65
CA PRO A 78 -9.11 12.72 -16.26
C PRO A 78 -9.39 13.93 -15.36
N SER A 79 -9.29 15.15 -15.91
CA SER A 79 -9.59 16.39 -15.18
C SER A 79 -11.06 16.57 -14.78
N ALA A 80 -11.98 15.74 -15.31
CA ALA A 80 -13.39 15.79 -14.94
C ALA A 80 -13.68 15.34 -13.50
N ILE A 81 -12.67 14.79 -12.79
CA ILE A 81 -12.76 14.54 -11.35
C ILE A 81 -12.70 15.83 -10.52
N TYR A 82 -12.27 16.96 -11.11
CA TYR A 82 -12.17 18.21 -10.38
C TYR A 82 -13.55 18.69 -9.92
N GLU A 83 -13.66 18.90 -8.62
CA GLU A 83 -14.83 19.55 -7.98
C GLU A 83 -14.33 20.35 -6.78
N GLU A 84 -14.65 21.65 -6.77
CA GLU A 84 -14.24 22.54 -5.68
C GLU A 84 -14.78 22.08 -4.32
N GLY A 85 -13.89 21.98 -3.33
CA GLY A 85 -14.22 21.53 -1.97
C GLY A 85 -14.41 20.03 -1.81
N ALA A 86 -14.32 19.23 -2.88
CA ALA A 86 -14.32 17.77 -2.76
C ALA A 86 -12.98 17.23 -2.27
N VAL A 87 -12.99 16.05 -1.64
CA VAL A 87 -11.79 15.29 -1.26
C VAL A 87 -11.74 14.01 -2.07
N VAL A 88 -10.61 13.72 -2.70
CA VAL A 88 -10.42 12.46 -3.43
C VAL A 88 -10.00 11.36 -2.47
N PHE A 89 -10.66 10.23 -2.54
CA PHE A 89 -10.24 8.99 -1.87
C PHE A 89 -9.74 8.02 -2.96
N PRO A 90 -8.42 7.98 -3.23
CA PRO A 90 -7.87 7.12 -4.27
C PRO A 90 -7.62 5.73 -3.70
N VAL A 91 -8.60 4.84 -3.80
CA VAL A 91 -8.47 3.44 -3.38
C VAL A 91 -7.82 2.65 -4.54
N LEU A 92 -6.58 3.01 -4.84
CA LEU A 92 -5.81 2.46 -5.96
C LEU A 92 -4.57 1.76 -5.41
N HIS A 93 -4.43 0.47 -5.66
CA HIS A 93 -3.34 -0.34 -5.15
C HIS A 93 -2.28 -0.59 -6.23
N GLY A 94 -1.00 -0.66 -5.80
CA GLY A 94 0.14 -0.92 -6.67
C GLY A 94 0.56 0.24 -7.59
N PRO A 95 1.28 -0.05 -8.68
CA PRO A 95 1.79 0.95 -9.60
C PRO A 95 0.70 1.88 -10.14
N MET A 96 1.03 3.16 -10.34
CA MET A 96 0.15 4.28 -10.70
C MET A 96 -0.81 4.72 -9.59
N GLY A 97 -1.04 3.91 -8.55
CA GLY A 97 -1.88 4.24 -7.40
C GLY A 97 -1.09 4.64 -6.16
N GLU A 98 0.02 3.93 -5.90
CA GLU A 98 0.83 4.09 -4.68
C GLU A 98 2.25 4.62 -4.94
N ASP A 99 2.59 5.00 -6.17
CA ASP A 99 3.93 5.39 -6.61
C ASP A 99 4.15 6.90 -6.79
N GLY A 100 3.19 7.73 -6.37
CA GLY A 100 3.23 9.18 -6.55
C GLY A 100 2.55 9.68 -7.83
N SER A 101 2.21 8.80 -8.78
CA SER A 101 1.62 9.20 -10.07
C SER A 101 0.24 9.84 -9.90
N VAL A 102 -0.69 9.16 -9.24
CA VAL A 102 -2.03 9.71 -8.99
C VAL A 102 -1.96 10.89 -8.02
N GLN A 103 -1.06 10.85 -7.04
CA GLN A 103 -0.86 11.95 -6.09
C GLN A 103 -0.39 13.21 -6.83
N GLY A 104 0.58 13.09 -7.75
CA GLY A 104 1.03 14.20 -8.59
C GLY A 104 -0.06 14.77 -9.47
N PHE A 105 -0.88 13.94 -10.06
CA PHE A 105 -2.03 14.36 -10.84
C PHE A 105 -3.04 15.17 -9.99
N LEU A 106 -3.34 14.69 -8.78
CA LEU A 106 -4.27 15.37 -7.85
C LEU A 106 -3.70 16.69 -7.32
N GLU A 107 -2.39 16.77 -7.08
CA GLU A 107 -1.74 18.03 -6.68
C GLU A 107 -1.76 19.07 -7.79
N VAL A 108 -1.54 18.68 -9.05
CA VAL A 108 -1.67 19.59 -10.21
C VAL A 108 -3.11 20.10 -10.36
N LEU A 109 -4.10 19.27 -10.04
CA LEU A 109 -5.52 19.67 -10.03
C LEU A 109 -5.91 20.48 -8.80
N LYS A 110 -5.01 20.71 -7.84
CA LYS A 110 -5.28 21.37 -6.55
C LYS A 110 -6.44 20.73 -5.78
N MET A 111 -6.41 19.41 -5.68
CA MET A 111 -7.42 18.65 -4.94
C MET A 111 -6.82 18.04 -3.68
N PRO A 112 -7.50 18.14 -2.52
CA PRO A 112 -7.15 17.35 -1.36
C PRO A 112 -7.40 15.86 -1.63
N TYR A 113 -6.53 14.99 -1.15
CA TYR A 113 -6.66 13.54 -1.32
C TYR A 113 -6.22 12.78 -0.07
N VAL A 114 -6.85 11.64 0.15
CA VAL A 114 -6.52 10.70 1.23
C VAL A 114 -5.23 9.96 0.88
N GLY A 115 -4.34 9.85 1.85
CA GLY A 115 -3.11 9.06 1.74
C GLY A 115 -1.83 9.87 1.77
N CYS A 116 -0.75 9.19 1.49
CA CYS A 116 0.59 9.73 1.44
C CYS A 116 0.77 10.67 0.25
N ASN A 117 1.71 11.64 0.38
CA ASN A 117 2.05 12.58 -0.68
C ASN A 117 2.91 11.92 -1.79
N ILE A 118 3.28 12.71 -2.81
CA ILE A 118 4.10 12.24 -3.95
C ILE A 118 5.39 11.59 -3.47
N LEU A 119 6.14 12.28 -2.60
CA LEU A 119 7.45 11.82 -2.16
C LEU A 119 7.36 10.51 -1.37
N SER A 120 6.51 10.46 -0.37
CA SER A 120 6.36 9.27 0.48
C SER A 120 5.82 8.07 -0.29
N SER A 121 4.88 8.29 -1.21
CA SER A 121 4.35 7.24 -2.08
C SER A 121 5.43 6.68 -3.00
N SER A 122 6.20 7.55 -3.68
CA SER A 122 7.28 7.11 -4.57
C SER A 122 8.42 6.41 -3.82
N LEU A 123 8.78 6.91 -2.64
CA LEU A 123 9.80 6.27 -1.79
C LEU A 123 9.35 4.88 -1.34
N ALA A 124 8.12 4.76 -0.80
CA ALA A 124 7.62 3.50 -0.27
C ALA A 124 7.43 2.43 -1.35
N MET A 125 7.11 2.83 -2.58
CA MET A 125 6.95 1.92 -3.70
C MET A 125 8.28 1.33 -4.19
N ASP A 126 9.36 2.13 -4.24
CA ASP A 126 10.68 1.65 -4.64
C ASP A 126 11.43 1.02 -3.46
N LYS A 127 11.44 -0.31 -3.39
CA LYS A 127 12.02 -1.08 -2.28
C LYS A 127 13.50 -0.75 -2.04
N ILE A 128 14.29 -0.54 -3.09
CA ILE A 128 15.72 -0.21 -2.95
C ILE A 128 15.89 1.15 -2.30
N THR A 129 15.10 2.14 -2.73
CA THR A 129 15.19 3.51 -2.19
C THR A 129 14.63 3.56 -0.77
N THR A 130 13.51 2.86 -0.52
CA THR A 130 12.96 2.70 0.84
C THR A 130 14.02 2.16 1.79
N LYS A 131 14.69 1.06 1.42
CA LYS A 131 15.71 0.44 2.27
C LYS A 131 16.84 1.41 2.63
N ARG A 132 17.32 2.19 1.68
CA ARG A 132 18.37 3.21 1.92
C ARG A 132 17.91 4.31 2.87
N VAL A 133 16.66 4.76 2.74
CA VAL A 133 16.08 5.76 3.65
C VAL A 133 15.92 5.19 5.06
N LEU A 134 15.41 3.97 5.18
CA LEU A 134 15.22 3.30 6.46
C LEU A 134 16.55 2.98 7.16
N GLU A 135 17.59 2.59 6.41
CA GLU A 135 18.94 2.40 6.91
C GLU A 135 19.49 3.69 7.52
N SER A 136 19.31 4.82 6.83
CA SER A 136 19.73 6.14 7.35
C SER A 136 18.94 6.55 8.61
N ALA A 137 17.74 6.03 8.80
CA ALA A 137 16.90 6.21 9.99
C ALA A 137 17.22 5.22 11.13
N GLY A 138 18.19 4.31 10.94
CA GLY A 138 18.59 3.31 11.93
C GLY A 138 17.61 2.15 12.09
N ILE A 139 16.77 1.89 11.10
CA ILE A 139 15.78 0.81 11.13
C ILE A 139 16.39 -0.45 10.53
N ALA A 140 16.36 -1.54 11.30
CA ALA A 140 16.88 -2.84 10.87
C ALA A 140 16.02 -3.42 9.74
N GLN A 141 16.70 -3.97 8.74
CA GLN A 141 16.11 -4.62 7.57
C GLN A 141 16.89 -5.89 7.24
N VAL A 142 16.27 -6.83 6.53
CA VAL A 142 17.02 -7.98 6.04
C VAL A 142 18.12 -7.53 5.08
N PRO A 143 19.34 -8.13 5.13
CA PRO A 143 20.43 -7.84 4.21
C PRO A 143 19.98 -8.01 2.75
N TYR A 144 20.52 -7.18 1.86
CA TYR A 144 20.13 -7.20 0.45
C TYR A 144 21.24 -6.69 -0.46
N VAL A 145 21.20 -7.13 -1.72
CA VAL A 145 22.02 -6.59 -2.82
C VAL A 145 21.08 -5.97 -3.86
N ALA A 146 21.35 -4.73 -4.24
CA ALA A 146 20.61 -4.05 -5.30
C ALA A 146 21.29 -4.26 -6.66
N ILE A 147 20.49 -4.56 -7.69
CA ILE A 147 20.94 -4.82 -9.06
C ILE A 147 20.10 -3.96 -10.01
N VAL A 148 20.76 -3.28 -10.93
CA VAL A 148 20.10 -2.40 -11.90
C VAL A 148 20.35 -2.94 -13.31
N GLU A 149 19.41 -2.74 -14.21
CA GLU A 149 19.53 -3.13 -15.62
C GLU A 149 20.80 -2.48 -16.23
N GLY A 150 21.65 -3.32 -16.82
CA GLY A 150 22.96 -2.92 -17.35
C GLY A 150 24.14 -3.26 -16.45
N ASP A 151 23.93 -3.66 -15.19
CA ASP A 151 24.97 -4.21 -14.36
C ASP A 151 25.53 -5.54 -14.92
N ASP A 152 26.79 -5.87 -14.62
CA ASP A 152 27.34 -7.20 -14.88
C ASP A 152 26.68 -8.22 -13.95
N VAL A 153 25.72 -8.98 -14.47
CA VAL A 153 24.95 -9.98 -13.73
C VAL A 153 25.85 -11.02 -13.06
N THR A 154 26.98 -11.40 -13.70
CA THR A 154 27.90 -12.40 -13.11
C THR A 154 28.62 -11.82 -11.90
N ALA A 155 29.09 -10.57 -11.99
CA ALA A 155 29.70 -9.89 -10.86
C ALA A 155 28.69 -9.65 -9.72
N LYS A 156 27.44 -9.30 -10.05
CA LYS A 156 26.38 -9.11 -9.06
C LYS A 156 25.97 -10.41 -8.37
N ILE A 157 25.92 -11.54 -9.07
CA ILE A 157 25.69 -12.85 -8.44
C ILE A 157 26.83 -13.17 -7.45
N ALA A 158 28.08 -12.90 -7.82
CA ALA A 158 29.21 -13.11 -6.91
C ALA A 158 29.10 -12.21 -5.66
N GLU A 159 28.67 -10.95 -5.80
CA GLU A 159 28.38 -10.04 -4.68
C GLU A 159 27.28 -10.60 -3.77
N VAL A 160 26.18 -11.13 -4.36
CA VAL A 160 25.11 -11.79 -3.60
C VAL A 160 25.65 -12.98 -2.79
N GLU A 161 26.51 -13.82 -3.38
CA GLU A 161 27.07 -15.00 -2.71
C GLU A 161 28.14 -14.65 -1.65
N GLU A 162 28.74 -13.45 -1.74
CA GLU A 162 29.63 -12.90 -0.70
C GLU A 162 28.86 -12.33 0.49
N GLU A 163 27.76 -11.60 0.23
CA GLU A 163 27.02 -10.84 1.24
C GLU A 163 25.84 -11.63 1.85
N LEU A 164 25.25 -12.58 1.12
CA LEU A 164 24.06 -13.30 1.49
C LEU A 164 24.27 -14.82 1.47
N THR A 165 23.35 -15.53 2.12
CA THR A 165 23.33 -17.00 2.15
C THR A 165 22.02 -17.51 1.58
N TYR A 166 22.06 -18.55 0.74
CA TYR A 166 20.84 -19.19 0.23
C TYR A 166 19.99 -19.81 1.37
N PRO A 167 18.64 -19.78 1.30
CA PRO A 167 17.88 -19.24 0.19
C PRO A 167 17.86 -17.70 0.19
N VAL A 168 17.77 -17.11 -1.01
CA VAL A 168 17.56 -15.69 -1.22
C VAL A 168 16.27 -15.44 -1.98
N PHE A 169 15.70 -14.22 -1.84
CA PHE A 169 14.51 -13.80 -2.55
C PHE A 169 14.83 -12.66 -3.51
N THR A 170 14.54 -12.86 -4.78
CA THR A 170 14.68 -11.84 -5.83
C THR A 170 13.35 -11.13 -6.01
N LYS A 171 13.35 -9.78 -5.99
CA LYS A 171 12.14 -8.95 -6.06
C LYS A 171 12.35 -7.78 -7.03
N PRO A 172 11.41 -7.49 -7.95
CA PRO A 172 11.35 -6.19 -8.62
C PRO A 172 11.18 -5.05 -7.58
N SER A 173 11.82 -3.90 -7.81
CA SER A 173 11.82 -2.80 -6.83
C SER A 173 10.45 -2.13 -6.69
N ASN A 174 9.73 -1.94 -7.81
CA ASN A 174 8.49 -1.15 -7.88
C ASN A 174 7.24 -2.00 -8.16
N MET A 175 7.19 -3.23 -7.64
CA MET A 175 6.02 -4.11 -7.79
C MET A 175 5.44 -4.49 -6.44
N GLY A 176 4.09 -4.63 -6.40
CA GLY A 176 3.32 -5.15 -5.27
C GLY A 176 2.87 -6.60 -5.46
N SER A 177 2.09 -7.10 -4.52
CA SER A 177 1.38 -8.40 -4.59
C SER A 177 2.21 -9.60 -5.04
N SER A 178 3.47 -9.65 -4.63
CA SER A 178 4.41 -10.74 -4.97
C SER A 178 4.68 -10.94 -6.47
N VAL A 179 4.33 -10.00 -7.34
CA VAL A 179 4.59 -10.09 -8.77
C VAL A 179 6.09 -10.08 -9.05
N GLY A 180 6.57 -11.10 -9.77
CA GLY A 180 7.99 -11.24 -10.13
C GLY A 180 8.91 -11.63 -8.98
N ILE A 181 8.39 -12.00 -7.81
CA ILE A 181 9.19 -12.50 -6.68
C ILE A 181 9.53 -13.98 -6.91
N SER A 182 10.79 -14.34 -6.69
CA SER A 182 11.28 -15.72 -6.76
C SER A 182 12.18 -16.03 -5.58
N LYS A 183 12.03 -17.23 -5.03
CA LYS A 183 12.97 -17.84 -4.07
C LYS A 183 14.02 -18.61 -4.85
N SER A 184 15.29 -18.49 -4.47
CA SER A 184 16.41 -19.21 -5.07
C SER A 184 17.21 -19.93 -3.98
N GLU A 185 17.51 -21.19 -4.22
CA GLU A 185 18.28 -22.07 -3.32
C GLU A 185 19.75 -22.22 -3.78
N ASN A 186 20.09 -21.70 -4.97
CA ASN A 186 21.41 -21.81 -5.58
C ASN A 186 21.58 -20.74 -6.67
N GLN A 187 22.83 -20.65 -7.20
CA GLN A 187 23.23 -19.67 -8.21
C GLN A 187 22.42 -19.77 -9.52
N GLU A 188 22.10 -20.97 -9.98
CA GLU A 188 21.37 -21.15 -11.23
C GLU A 188 19.93 -20.65 -11.12
N GLU A 189 19.26 -20.95 -10.01
CA GLU A 189 17.92 -20.43 -9.71
C GLU A 189 17.95 -18.91 -9.55
N LEU A 190 18.98 -18.35 -8.91
CA LEU A 190 19.15 -16.90 -8.77
C LEU A 190 19.27 -16.22 -10.14
N ARG A 191 20.03 -16.81 -11.08
CA ARG A 191 20.13 -16.28 -12.44
C ARG A 191 18.78 -16.22 -13.15
N GLN A 192 18.00 -17.31 -13.06
CA GLN A 192 16.66 -17.36 -13.63
C GLN A 192 15.69 -16.39 -12.96
N ALA A 193 15.80 -16.23 -11.65
CA ALA A 193 15.01 -15.28 -10.88
C ALA A 193 15.30 -13.83 -11.29
N LEU A 194 16.56 -13.47 -11.52
CA LEU A 194 16.95 -12.14 -12.02
C LEU A 194 16.39 -11.88 -13.43
N GLU A 195 16.49 -12.87 -14.33
CA GLU A 195 15.92 -12.76 -15.69
C GLU A 195 14.41 -12.56 -15.65
N LEU A 196 13.71 -13.23 -14.73
CA LEU A 196 12.27 -13.03 -14.53
C LEU A 196 11.96 -11.63 -13.98
N ALA A 197 12.66 -11.21 -12.91
CA ALA A 197 12.40 -9.94 -12.24
C ALA A 197 12.65 -8.74 -13.16
N PHE A 198 13.67 -8.78 -14.00
CA PHE A 198 13.96 -7.74 -15.01
C PHE A 198 12.92 -7.61 -16.13
N ARG A 199 11.98 -8.55 -16.26
CA ARG A 199 10.82 -8.37 -17.16
C ARG A 199 9.77 -7.40 -16.58
N TYR A 200 9.83 -7.16 -15.28
CA TYR A 200 8.86 -6.34 -14.55
C TYR A 200 9.42 -4.98 -14.13
N ASP A 201 10.75 -4.91 -13.90
CA ASP A 201 11.38 -3.67 -13.44
C ASP A 201 12.86 -3.64 -13.86
N SER A 202 13.37 -2.46 -14.17
CA SER A 202 14.80 -2.22 -14.41
C SER A 202 15.64 -2.20 -13.14
N ARG A 203 15.03 -2.27 -11.98
CA ARG A 203 15.64 -2.26 -10.64
C ARG A 203 15.18 -3.49 -9.87
N VAL A 204 16.09 -4.29 -9.44
CA VAL A 204 15.83 -5.56 -8.75
C VAL A 204 16.64 -5.61 -7.45
N LEU A 205 16.08 -6.15 -6.40
CA LEU A 205 16.82 -6.48 -5.19
C LEU A 205 16.81 -7.97 -4.91
N VAL A 206 17.90 -8.46 -4.37
CA VAL A 206 18.04 -9.83 -3.84
C VAL A 206 18.20 -9.70 -2.33
N GLU A 207 17.28 -10.30 -1.59
CA GLU A 207 17.24 -10.25 -0.13
C GLU A 207 17.58 -11.58 0.50
N GLN A 208 18.20 -11.53 1.68
CA GLN A 208 18.38 -12.71 2.53
C GLN A 208 17.03 -13.35 2.86
N GLY A 209 16.88 -14.63 2.60
CA GLY A 209 15.74 -15.40 3.09
C GLY A 209 15.80 -15.55 4.61
N VAL A 210 14.73 -15.22 5.30
CA VAL A 210 14.58 -15.37 6.75
C VAL A 210 13.34 -16.20 7.06
N ASN A 211 13.43 -17.05 8.09
CA ASN A 211 12.25 -17.68 8.66
C ASN A 211 11.66 -16.76 9.72
N ALA A 212 10.49 -16.21 9.44
CA ALA A 212 9.90 -15.18 10.27
C ALA A 212 8.37 -15.21 10.24
N ARG A 213 7.77 -14.72 11.32
CA ARG A 213 6.35 -14.34 11.39
C ARG A 213 6.17 -13.00 10.70
N GLU A 214 5.02 -12.81 10.03
CA GLU A 214 4.67 -11.54 9.40
C GLU A 214 3.76 -10.75 10.32
N ILE A 215 4.26 -9.61 10.79
CA ILE A 215 3.60 -8.74 11.76
C ILE A 215 3.36 -7.38 11.12
N GLU A 216 2.13 -6.89 11.21
CA GLU A 216 1.70 -5.66 10.56
C GLU A 216 1.29 -4.60 11.60
N VAL A 217 1.68 -3.34 11.36
CA VAL A 217 1.34 -2.18 12.20
C VAL A 217 0.70 -1.09 11.35
N GLY A 218 -0.51 -0.68 11.69
CA GLY A 218 -1.21 0.43 11.04
C GLY A 218 -0.74 1.78 11.58
N LEU A 219 -0.60 2.77 10.70
CA LEU A 219 -0.24 4.16 11.00
C LEU A 219 -1.34 5.10 10.52
N LEU A 220 -1.66 6.12 11.30
CA LEU A 220 -2.66 7.13 11.00
C LEU A 220 -2.21 8.48 11.53
N GLY A 221 -2.25 9.50 10.69
CA GLY A 221 -1.95 10.89 11.05
C GLY A 221 -1.03 11.58 10.08
N ASN A 222 -0.91 12.90 10.21
CA ASN A 222 0.02 13.71 9.43
C ASN A 222 1.26 14.03 10.28
N TYR A 223 1.09 14.88 11.29
CA TYR A 223 2.17 15.35 12.17
C TYR A 223 2.14 14.66 13.53
N ASP A 224 0.94 14.39 14.03
CA ASP A 224 0.68 13.54 15.21
C ASP A 224 0.33 12.14 14.73
N VAL A 225 1.37 11.35 14.45
CA VAL A 225 1.23 9.98 13.94
C VAL A 225 0.93 9.04 15.09
N LYS A 226 -0.08 8.22 14.92
CA LYS A 226 -0.47 7.13 15.83
C LYS A 226 -0.27 5.79 15.17
N SER A 227 0.17 4.82 15.96
CA SER A 227 0.34 3.42 15.54
C SER A 227 -0.62 2.50 16.27
N THR A 228 -1.07 1.45 15.61
CA THR A 228 -1.91 0.41 16.22
C THR A 228 -1.11 -0.55 17.08
N LEU A 229 -1.79 -1.40 17.84
CA LEU A 229 -1.20 -2.66 18.27
C LEU A 229 -0.91 -3.50 17.01
N PRO A 230 0.19 -4.31 17.02
CA PRO A 230 0.50 -5.16 15.89
C PRO A 230 -0.53 -6.27 15.67
N GLY A 231 -0.79 -6.62 14.41
CA GLY A 231 -1.50 -7.83 14.01
C GLY A 231 -0.57 -8.80 13.30
N GLU A 232 -0.92 -10.07 13.28
CA GLU A 232 -0.15 -11.12 12.63
C GLU A 232 -0.97 -11.77 11.52
N VAL A 233 -0.33 -11.98 10.38
CA VAL A 233 -0.85 -12.83 9.30
C VAL A 233 -0.38 -14.26 9.56
N VAL A 234 -1.30 -15.10 10.07
CA VAL A 234 -1.00 -16.52 10.34
C VAL A 234 -1.23 -17.32 9.06
N LYS A 235 -0.19 -17.95 8.55
CA LYS A 235 -0.20 -18.72 7.31
C LYS A 235 -0.17 -20.20 7.58
N ASP A 236 -1.04 -20.96 6.93
CA ASP A 236 -1.01 -22.43 6.97
C ASP A 236 -0.01 -23.04 5.95
N VAL A 237 0.65 -22.22 5.12
CA VAL A 237 1.56 -22.64 4.04
C VAL A 237 2.83 -21.78 3.97
N ALA A 238 3.95 -22.41 3.58
CA ALA A 238 5.29 -21.80 3.62
C ALA A 238 5.56 -20.71 2.56
N PHE A 239 4.77 -20.61 1.49
CA PHE A 239 4.86 -19.57 0.47
C PHE A 239 3.48 -19.05 0.10
N TYR A 240 3.35 -17.75 -0.01
CA TYR A 240 2.09 -17.03 -0.08
C TYR A 240 2.05 -16.17 -1.35
N ASP A 241 1.36 -16.66 -2.37
CA ASP A 241 1.16 -15.98 -3.65
C ASP A 241 -0.13 -15.13 -3.68
N TYR A 242 -0.38 -14.49 -4.82
CA TYR A 242 -1.53 -13.63 -5.05
C TYR A 242 -2.88 -14.35 -4.84
N ASP A 243 -2.98 -15.60 -5.30
CA ASP A 243 -4.23 -16.37 -5.25
C ASP A 243 -4.60 -16.74 -3.81
N ALA A 244 -3.60 -17.09 -2.99
CA ALA A 244 -3.80 -17.35 -1.58
C ALA A 244 -4.21 -16.10 -0.79
N LYS A 245 -3.75 -14.90 -1.23
CA LYS A 245 -4.09 -13.59 -0.58
C LYS A 245 -5.56 -13.20 -0.75
N TYR A 246 -6.13 -13.42 -1.91
CA TYR A 246 -7.38 -12.78 -2.29
C TYR A 246 -8.50 -13.74 -2.70
N ILE A 247 -8.18 -15.01 -3.02
CA ILE A 247 -9.14 -15.99 -3.56
C ILE A 247 -9.50 -17.08 -2.56
N ASP A 248 -8.51 -17.64 -1.84
CA ASP A 248 -8.69 -18.86 -1.05
C ASP A 248 -9.21 -18.66 0.39
N ASN A 249 -9.25 -17.43 0.91
CA ASN A 249 -9.70 -17.07 2.28
C ASN A 249 -9.13 -17.97 3.42
N LYS A 250 -7.92 -18.51 3.23
CA LYS A 250 -7.26 -19.40 4.21
C LYS A 250 -6.33 -18.66 5.18
N ILE A 251 -6.53 -17.34 5.32
CA ILE A 251 -5.71 -16.52 6.21
C ILE A 251 -6.42 -16.38 7.53
N THR A 252 -5.72 -16.67 8.61
CA THR A 252 -6.12 -16.28 9.96
C THR A 252 -5.34 -15.04 10.35
N MET A 253 -6.02 -14.04 10.90
CA MET A 253 -5.40 -12.83 11.44
C MET A 253 -5.51 -12.87 12.96
N ASP A 254 -4.39 -12.83 13.66
CA ASP A 254 -4.34 -12.64 15.10
C ASP A 254 -4.19 -11.15 15.42
N ILE A 255 -5.23 -10.54 15.97
CA ILE A 255 -5.26 -9.11 16.35
C ILE A 255 -5.74 -8.99 17.81
N PRO A 256 -4.89 -8.52 18.73
CA PRO A 256 -3.46 -8.21 18.55
C PRO A 256 -2.60 -9.47 18.39
N ALA A 257 -1.44 -9.31 17.76
CA ALA A 257 -0.45 -10.39 17.59
C ALA A 257 0.05 -10.91 18.95
N LYS A 258 0.29 -12.21 19.05
CA LYS A 258 0.80 -12.85 20.29
C LYS A 258 2.32 -12.70 20.40
N ILE A 259 2.76 -11.51 20.79
CA ILE A 259 4.17 -11.13 21.00
C ILE A 259 4.29 -10.37 22.32
N SER A 260 5.51 -10.23 22.87
CA SER A 260 5.72 -9.54 24.14
C SER A 260 5.55 -8.02 24.03
N ASP A 261 5.20 -7.36 25.12
CA ASP A 261 4.99 -5.91 25.17
C ASP A 261 6.23 -5.12 24.72
N ASP A 262 7.44 -5.60 25.01
CA ASP A 262 8.69 -4.99 24.56
C ASP A 262 8.81 -5.02 23.03
N VAL A 263 8.46 -6.15 22.39
CA VAL A 263 8.45 -6.30 20.94
C VAL A 263 7.38 -5.39 20.31
N VAL A 264 6.19 -5.33 20.91
CA VAL A 264 5.12 -4.40 20.51
C VAL A 264 5.64 -2.95 20.52
N ALA A 265 6.29 -2.53 21.60
CA ALA A 265 6.81 -1.17 21.73
C ALA A 265 7.87 -0.86 20.66
N ILE A 266 8.79 -1.77 20.40
CA ILE A 266 9.85 -1.62 19.37
C ILE A 266 9.22 -1.53 17.97
N MET A 267 8.29 -2.41 17.61
CA MET A 267 7.65 -2.40 16.30
C MET A 267 6.87 -1.11 16.05
N ARG A 268 6.11 -0.65 17.03
CA ARG A 268 5.37 0.61 16.95
C ARG A 268 6.29 1.81 16.77
N GLN A 269 7.37 1.88 17.57
CA GLN A 269 8.37 2.94 17.44
C GLN A 269 9.06 2.93 16.06
N ASN A 270 9.45 1.75 15.57
CA ASN A 270 10.07 1.59 14.26
C ASN A 270 9.12 1.98 13.14
N ALA A 271 7.84 1.58 13.22
CA ALA A 271 6.81 1.95 12.24
C ALA A 271 6.63 3.48 12.17
N GLU A 272 6.49 4.15 13.33
CA GLU A 272 6.36 5.61 13.37
C GLU A 272 7.62 6.32 12.87
N THR A 273 8.82 5.79 13.19
CA THR A 273 10.10 6.34 12.72
C THR A 273 10.22 6.17 11.20
N ALA A 274 9.89 5.00 10.68
CA ALA A 274 9.91 4.72 9.24
C ALA A 274 8.95 5.64 8.46
N PHE A 275 7.74 5.80 8.97
CA PHE A 275 6.73 6.65 8.35
C PHE A 275 7.17 8.12 8.29
N ARG A 276 7.76 8.63 9.38
CA ARG A 276 8.33 9.99 9.40
C ARG A 276 9.54 10.11 8.48
N ALA A 277 10.39 9.07 8.38
CA ALA A 277 11.59 9.09 7.53
C ALA A 277 11.26 9.22 6.04
N ILE A 278 10.16 8.62 5.59
CA ILE A 278 9.68 8.77 4.21
C ILE A 278 8.82 10.04 3.99
N GLY A 279 8.57 10.84 5.04
CA GLY A 279 7.66 11.98 4.97
C GLY A 279 6.18 11.57 4.82
N GLY A 280 5.79 10.48 5.45
CA GLY A 280 4.45 9.89 5.36
C GLY A 280 3.36 10.81 5.91
N LEU A 281 2.19 10.76 5.29
CA LEU A 281 0.97 11.50 5.66
C LEU A 281 -0.26 10.60 5.53
N GLY A 282 -1.28 10.88 6.32
CA GLY A 282 -2.58 10.22 6.27
C GLY A 282 -2.53 8.81 6.85
N LEU A 283 -2.13 7.83 6.06
CA LEU A 283 -2.10 6.42 6.47
C LEU A 283 -0.91 5.66 5.87
N SER A 284 -0.55 4.58 6.53
CA SER A 284 0.31 3.53 5.99
C SER A 284 0.16 2.25 6.83
N ARG A 285 0.59 1.12 6.29
CA ARG A 285 0.83 -0.12 7.04
C ARG A 285 2.29 -0.48 6.90
N CYS A 286 2.96 -0.70 8.02
CA CYS A 286 4.32 -1.22 8.08
C CYS A 286 4.27 -2.72 8.33
N ASP A 287 4.94 -3.47 7.48
CA ASP A 287 5.02 -4.91 7.52
C ASP A 287 6.40 -5.35 8.01
N PHE A 288 6.43 -6.18 9.05
CA PHE A 288 7.65 -6.63 9.72
C PHE A 288 7.84 -8.12 9.61
N PHE A 289 9.10 -8.54 9.53
CA PHE A 289 9.53 -9.90 9.82
C PHE A 289 9.99 -9.99 11.27
N TYR A 290 9.40 -10.93 12.02
CA TYR A 290 9.80 -11.27 13.38
C TYR A 290 10.32 -12.70 13.43
N THR A 291 11.65 -12.86 13.59
CA THR A 291 12.32 -14.16 13.53
C THR A 291 12.21 -14.93 14.82
N ASP A 292 12.43 -16.26 14.75
CA ASP A 292 12.52 -17.15 15.92
C ASP A 292 13.69 -16.77 16.86
N LYS A 293 14.66 -15.99 16.38
CA LYS A 293 15.76 -15.45 17.18
C LYS A 293 15.42 -14.15 17.89
N GLY A 294 14.20 -13.62 17.70
CA GLY A 294 13.76 -12.34 18.26
C GLY A 294 14.22 -11.11 17.48
N GLU A 295 14.73 -11.28 16.25
CA GLU A 295 15.12 -10.18 15.39
C GLU A 295 13.87 -9.56 14.75
N ILE A 296 13.85 -8.22 14.64
CA ILE A 296 12.75 -7.45 14.06
C ILE A 296 13.29 -6.72 12.84
N PHE A 297 12.81 -7.05 11.66
CA PHE A 297 13.17 -6.38 10.41
C PHE A 297 11.94 -5.72 9.80
N LEU A 298 12.03 -4.44 9.41
CA LEU A 298 11.00 -3.82 8.60
C LEU A 298 11.16 -4.30 7.16
N ASN A 299 10.10 -4.90 6.61
CA ASN A 299 10.06 -5.42 5.24
C ASN A 299 9.65 -4.32 4.25
N GLU A 300 8.47 -3.73 4.45
CA GLU A 300 7.94 -2.70 3.53
C GLU A 300 6.95 -1.74 4.24
N LEU A 301 6.71 -0.58 3.58
CA LEU A 301 5.63 0.33 3.93
C LEU A 301 4.62 0.38 2.78
N ASN A 302 3.34 0.13 3.10
CA ASN A 302 2.23 0.21 2.17
C ASN A 302 1.50 1.54 2.39
N THR A 303 1.58 2.46 1.44
CA THR A 303 0.99 3.82 1.56
C THR A 303 -0.50 3.87 1.24
N MET A 304 -1.03 2.84 0.60
CA MET A 304 -2.46 2.58 0.45
C MET A 304 -2.72 1.08 0.65
N PRO A 305 -2.66 0.58 1.91
CA PRO A 305 -2.88 -0.83 2.19
C PRO A 305 -4.26 -1.28 1.76
N GLY A 306 -4.46 -2.59 1.63
CA GLY A 306 -5.78 -3.16 1.39
C GLY A 306 -6.82 -2.53 2.31
N PHE A 307 -7.93 -2.03 1.75
CA PHE A 307 -8.87 -1.17 2.46
C PHE A 307 -10.31 -1.69 2.40
N THR A 308 -10.51 -3.01 2.31
CA THR A 308 -11.81 -3.62 2.60
C THR A 308 -12.05 -3.62 4.11
N GLN A 309 -13.30 -3.71 4.54
CA GLN A 309 -13.60 -3.82 5.99
C GLN A 309 -12.96 -5.06 6.65
N TRP A 310 -12.49 -6.04 5.86
CA TRP A 310 -11.84 -7.28 6.30
C TRP A 310 -10.31 -7.24 6.12
N SER A 311 -9.77 -6.16 5.59
CA SER A 311 -8.32 -5.99 5.43
C SER A 311 -7.67 -5.70 6.79
N MET A 312 -6.42 -6.13 6.96
CA MET A 312 -5.68 -5.97 8.21
C MET A 312 -5.68 -4.51 8.70
N TYR A 313 -5.42 -3.54 7.84
CA TYR A 313 -5.32 -2.14 8.27
C TYR A 313 -6.58 -1.61 8.96
N PRO A 314 -7.80 -1.72 8.40
CA PRO A 314 -9.02 -1.35 9.12
C PRO A 314 -9.27 -2.18 10.38
N LEU A 315 -8.99 -3.49 10.36
CA LEU A 315 -9.18 -4.34 11.53
C LEU A 315 -8.26 -3.98 12.70
N LEU A 316 -7.02 -3.57 12.41
CA LEU A 316 -6.09 -3.06 13.41
C LEU A 316 -6.66 -1.82 14.13
N TRP A 317 -7.26 -0.89 13.37
CA TRP A 317 -7.86 0.32 13.94
C TRP A 317 -9.16 0.02 14.68
N ASP A 318 -9.97 -0.92 14.20
CA ASP A 318 -11.18 -1.39 14.91
C ASP A 318 -10.83 -1.98 16.28
N ASN A 319 -9.76 -2.78 16.35
CA ASN A 319 -9.21 -3.29 17.60
C ASN A 319 -8.77 -2.17 18.57
N MET A 320 -8.37 -1.00 18.04
CA MET A 320 -8.03 0.20 18.79
C MET A 320 -9.25 1.09 19.13
N GLY A 321 -10.46 0.63 18.78
CA GLY A 321 -11.71 1.34 19.05
C GLY A 321 -12.07 2.42 18.02
N ILE A 322 -11.41 2.44 16.85
CA ILE A 322 -11.75 3.32 15.73
C ILE A 322 -12.48 2.48 14.69
N SER A 323 -13.79 2.63 14.62
CA SER A 323 -14.62 1.89 13.67
C SER A 323 -14.27 2.24 12.21
N TYR A 324 -14.60 1.34 11.27
CA TYR A 324 -14.30 1.56 9.87
C TYR A 324 -14.93 2.84 9.27
N PRO A 325 -16.19 3.21 9.56
CA PRO A 325 -16.73 4.50 9.17
C PRO A 325 -15.97 5.69 9.75
N GLU A 326 -15.60 5.64 11.03
CA GLU A 326 -14.83 6.69 11.70
C GLU A 326 -13.42 6.81 11.12
N LEU A 327 -12.78 5.70 10.76
CA LEU A 327 -11.47 5.69 10.10
C LEU A 327 -11.53 6.45 8.75
N ILE A 328 -12.58 6.22 7.96
CA ILE A 328 -12.81 6.94 6.70
C ILE A 328 -12.96 8.45 6.96
N GLU A 329 -13.75 8.85 7.97
CA GLU A 329 -13.94 10.26 8.33
C GLU A 329 -12.61 10.91 8.72
N ARG A 330 -11.82 10.26 9.59
CA ARG A 330 -10.52 10.77 10.02
C ARG A 330 -9.54 10.92 8.85
N LEU A 331 -9.52 9.99 7.92
CA LEU A 331 -8.69 10.06 6.72
C LEU A 331 -9.08 11.24 5.81
N VAL A 332 -10.38 11.51 5.65
CA VAL A 332 -10.86 12.68 4.90
C VAL A 332 -10.45 13.99 5.60
N ASP A 333 -10.56 14.04 6.93
CA ASP A 333 -10.15 15.23 7.69
C ASP A 333 -8.62 15.46 7.61
N LEU A 334 -7.80 14.39 7.68
CA LEU A 334 -6.34 14.46 7.49
C LEU A 334 -5.95 14.91 6.07
N ALA A 335 -6.69 14.47 5.05
CA ALA A 335 -6.47 14.90 3.67
C ALA A 335 -6.66 16.41 3.52
N LYS A 336 -7.66 16.98 4.15
CA LYS A 336 -7.90 18.43 4.17
C LYS A 336 -6.81 19.19 4.92
N GLU A 337 -6.44 18.70 6.12
CA GLU A 337 -5.37 19.31 6.89
C GLU A 337 -4.06 19.38 6.10
N SER A 338 -3.70 18.29 5.44
CA SER A 338 -2.48 18.19 4.63
C SER A 338 -2.54 19.13 3.41
N PHE A 339 -3.70 19.20 2.75
CA PHE A 339 -3.93 20.12 1.62
C PHE A 339 -3.83 21.59 2.06
N ASP A 340 -4.53 22.01 3.12
CA ASP A 340 -4.52 23.39 3.59
C ASP A 340 -3.11 23.85 3.97
N LYS A 341 -2.32 22.98 4.62
CA LYS A 341 -0.92 23.29 4.95
C LYS A 341 -0.05 23.41 3.72
N ARG A 342 -0.21 22.52 2.72
CA ARG A 342 0.54 22.59 1.47
C ARG A 342 0.24 23.89 0.72
N GLU A 343 -1.02 24.26 0.57
CA GLU A 343 -1.42 25.50 -0.11
C GLU A 343 -0.92 26.73 0.63
N ALA A 344 -0.91 26.71 1.97
CA ALA A 344 -0.36 27.81 2.76
C ALA A 344 1.14 28.03 2.58
N HIS A 345 1.91 27.02 2.19
CA HIS A 345 3.34 27.13 1.91
C HIS A 345 3.65 27.62 0.48
N LEU A 346 2.67 27.64 -0.41
CA LEU A 346 2.82 28.13 -1.79
C LEU A 346 2.56 29.64 -1.93
N LEU A 347 2.07 30.28 -0.85
CA LEU A 347 1.81 31.73 -0.76
C LEU A 347 2.97 32.44 -0.08
#